data_3d2fc03ffcdc4321fcf6535606369f31
#
_entry.id   3d2fc03ffcdc4321fcf6535606369f31
#
_cell.length_a   1.000
_cell.length_b   1.000
_cell.length_c   1.000
_cell.angle_alpha   90.00
_cell.angle_beta   90.00
_cell.angle_gamma   90.00
#
_symmetry.space_group_name_H-M   'P 1'
#
loop_
_entity.id
_entity.type
_entity.pdbx_description
1 polymer ?
#
loop_
_entity_poly.entity_id
_entity_poly.type
_entity_poly.pdbx_seq_one_letter_code
_entity_poly.pdbx_strand_id
1 'polypeptide(L)'
;MITKYLKRKADADLLEWKEADSRKPLLIRGARQVGKTAAVRALGSGFDNFLEINFENKDHVGAKRIFERHSDPRPICDELSVLFETPIRAGQTLLFLDEIQSCPDAISSLRYFYEQMSDLHVVAAGSLLEFALQKIPSYAVGRVRSMYMYPFSFEEFLLAMGRNMLLEKLNEATPQQPLSEEIHNKLKELFLRFVVIGGMPEVVSKYALGGSLLDCQNILDELTETLYNDFAKYKERVPATRLEEVFSAIIAQTGQKFTYSKVATSANQVQIKESVELLKMAGLVYSATHSSANGLPLAAETNPRYQKLMILDTGIYQRFLRLDLTNLLLDEKIEQINRRKSYLCTFALP
;
A
#
# COMPACT_ATOMS: atom_id res chain seq x y z
N MET A 1 20.21 7.29 9.89
CA MET A 1 19.42 7.08 11.14
C MET A 1 18.53 5.89 10.91
N ILE A 2 18.57 4.86 11.79
CA ILE A 2 17.64 3.73 11.69
C ILE A 2 16.28 4.27 12.12
N THR A 3 15.38 4.46 11.18
CA THR A 3 14.00 4.85 11.45
C THR A 3 13.35 3.74 12.26
N LYS A 4 12.92 4.03 13.49
CA LYS A 4 12.24 3.06 14.34
C LYS A 4 10.99 2.55 13.63
N TYR A 5 10.86 1.24 13.45
CA TYR A 5 9.65 0.64 12.89
C TYR A 5 8.42 1.00 13.73
N LEU A 6 7.39 1.48 13.09
CA LEU A 6 6.11 1.79 13.71
C LEU A 6 5.15 0.61 13.49
N LYS A 7 4.51 0.16 14.57
CA LYS A 7 3.55 -0.95 14.50
C LYS A 7 2.41 -0.66 13.53
N ARG A 8 2.04 -1.71 12.78
CA ARG A 8 0.97 -1.71 11.78
C ARG A 8 -0.12 -2.72 12.15
N LYS A 9 -1.34 -2.52 11.67
CA LYS A 9 -2.39 -3.56 11.73
C LYS A 9 -1.94 -4.83 11.02
N ALA A 10 -1.26 -4.69 9.90
CA ALA A 10 -0.68 -5.78 9.14
C ALA A 10 0.27 -6.69 9.96
N ASP A 11 0.86 -6.20 11.05
CA ASP A 11 1.74 -7.03 11.90
C ASP A 11 0.97 -8.18 12.57
N ALA A 12 -0.29 -7.96 12.95
CA ALA A 12 -1.14 -9.02 13.51
C ALA A 12 -1.42 -10.11 12.47
N ASP A 13 -1.76 -9.71 11.23
CA ASP A 13 -2.00 -10.65 10.13
C ASP A 13 -0.73 -11.42 9.73
N LEU A 14 0.44 -10.77 9.81
CA LEU A 14 1.74 -11.39 9.57
C LEU A 14 2.08 -12.42 10.65
N LEU A 15 1.81 -12.12 11.91
CA LEU A 15 2.01 -13.05 13.03
C LEU A 15 1.04 -14.24 12.93
N GLU A 16 -0.24 -13.99 12.66
CA GLU A 16 -1.22 -15.06 12.42
C GLU A 16 -0.76 -15.98 11.27
N TRP A 17 -0.28 -15.40 10.17
CA TRP A 17 0.26 -16.17 9.06
C TRP A 17 1.50 -16.96 9.46
N LYS A 18 2.40 -16.40 10.27
CA LYS A 18 3.61 -17.08 10.76
C LYS A 18 3.25 -18.32 11.58
N GLU A 19 2.22 -18.26 12.41
CA GLU A 19 1.81 -19.30 13.35
C GLU A 19 0.85 -20.34 12.74
N ALA A 20 0.36 -20.12 11.52
CA ALA A 20 -0.60 -21.01 10.87
C ALA A 20 0.00 -22.37 10.54
N ASP A 21 -0.70 -23.47 10.89
CA ASP A 21 -0.29 -24.86 10.61
C ASP A 21 -0.23 -25.16 9.11
N SER A 22 -1.21 -24.65 8.34
CA SER A 22 -1.28 -24.77 6.88
C SER A 22 -0.95 -23.43 6.23
N ARG A 23 0.33 -23.22 5.95
CA ARG A 23 0.86 -21.95 5.49
C ARG A 23 1.10 -21.93 3.98
N LYS A 24 0.48 -20.99 3.29
CA LYS A 24 0.80 -20.68 1.89
C LYS A 24 1.86 -19.59 1.87
N PRO A 25 2.75 -19.56 0.85
CA PRO A 25 3.59 -18.39 0.61
C PRO A 25 2.74 -17.11 0.63
N LEU A 26 3.24 -16.07 1.31
CA LEU A 26 2.53 -14.81 1.47
C LEU A 26 2.97 -13.83 0.39
N LEU A 27 2.02 -13.24 -0.31
CA LEU A 27 2.26 -12.24 -1.34
C LEU A 27 1.74 -10.88 -0.87
N ILE A 28 2.66 -9.99 -0.49
CA ILE A 28 2.31 -8.66 0.01
C ILE A 28 2.23 -7.68 -1.15
N ARG A 29 1.05 -7.12 -1.33
CA ARG A 29 0.69 -6.16 -2.38
C ARG A 29 0.50 -4.77 -1.81
N GLY A 30 0.53 -3.76 -2.64
CA GLY A 30 0.29 -2.37 -2.26
C GLY A 30 1.23 -1.41 -2.96
N ALA A 31 0.90 -0.14 -2.94
CA ALA A 31 1.67 0.92 -3.58
C ALA A 31 3.14 0.96 -3.11
N ARG A 32 3.96 1.70 -3.81
CA ARG A 32 5.32 2.00 -3.35
C ARG A 32 5.28 2.76 -2.03
N GLN A 33 6.33 2.52 -1.21
CA GLN A 33 6.60 3.26 0.03
C GLN A 33 5.52 3.15 1.12
N VAL A 34 4.57 2.19 1.01
CA VAL A 34 3.57 1.92 2.07
C VAL A 34 4.12 1.06 3.22
N GLY A 35 5.41 0.67 3.18
CA GLY A 35 6.10 0.00 4.28
C GLY A 35 6.16 -1.53 4.20
N LYS A 36 5.91 -2.15 3.03
CA LYS A 36 5.95 -3.62 2.84
C LYS A 36 7.25 -4.25 3.34
N THR A 37 8.38 -3.80 2.81
CA THR A 37 9.72 -4.30 3.17
C THR A 37 10.01 -4.13 4.66
N ALA A 38 9.63 -2.98 5.25
CA ALA A 38 9.84 -2.71 6.67
C ALA A 38 9.03 -3.67 7.57
N ALA A 39 7.78 -3.98 7.20
CA ALA A 39 6.95 -4.92 7.94
C ALA A 39 7.52 -6.36 7.89
N VAL A 40 8.01 -6.80 6.72
CA VAL A 40 8.62 -8.13 6.59
C VAL A 40 9.94 -8.21 7.35
N ARG A 41 10.77 -7.17 7.33
CA ARG A 41 12.00 -7.12 8.15
C ARG A 41 11.69 -7.16 9.64
N ALA A 42 10.63 -6.46 10.08
CA ALA A 42 10.17 -6.53 11.47
C ALA A 42 9.72 -7.96 11.84
N LEU A 43 8.95 -8.64 10.97
CA LEU A 43 8.59 -10.04 11.13
C LEU A 43 9.83 -10.94 11.14
N GLY A 44 10.80 -10.68 10.26
CA GLY A 44 12.05 -11.44 10.11
C GLY A 44 12.91 -11.45 11.37
N SER A 45 12.85 -10.38 12.18
CA SER A 45 13.56 -10.31 13.45
C SER A 45 13.12 -11.36 14.49
N GLY A 46 12.00 -12.01 14.27
CA GLY A 46 11.47 -13.09 15.09
C GLY A 46 11.77 -14.51 14.55
N PHE A 47 12.73 -14.67 13.64
CA PHE A 47 13.22 -15.96 13.11
C PHE A 47 14.68 -16.14 13.44
N ASP A 48 15.13 -17.40 13.48
CA ASP A 48 16.55 -17.73 13.68
C ASP A 48 17.42 -17.24 12.52
N ASN A 49 16.87 -17.34 11.29
CA ASN A 49 17.52 -16.86 10.07
C ASN A 49 16.53 -16.02 9.25
N PHE A 50 17.03 -14.94 8.67
CA PHE A 50 16.28 -14.08 7.78
C PHE A 50 17.12 -13.84 6.51
N LEU A 51 16.61 -14.31 5.37
CA LEU A 51 17.23 -14.06 4.07
C LEU A 51 16.33 -13.20 3.21
N GLU A 52 16.80 -11.98 2.94
CA GLU A 52 16.14 -11.03 2.05
C GLU A 52 16.84 -11.00 0.69
N ILE A 53 16.10 -11.26 -0.38
CA ILE A 53 16.55 -11.17 -1.76
C ILE A 53 15.75 -10.08 -2.45
N ASN A 54 16.41 -8.99 -2.84
CA ASN A 54 15.78 -7.93 -3.62
C ASN A 54 16.18 -8.07 -5.09
N PHE A 55 15.21 -8.37 -5.96
CA PHE A 55 15.46 -8.64 -7.38
C PHE A 55 15.77 -7.38 -8.22
N GLU A 56 15.66 -6.18 -7.66
CA GLU A 56 16.15 -4.94 -8.28
C GLU A 56 17.58 -4.61 -7.85
N ASN A 57 18.13 -5.30 -6.83
CA ASN A 57 19.51 -5.10 -6.39
C ASN A 57 20.49 -5.83 -7.33
N LYS A 58 21.48 -5.10 -7.85
CA LYS A 58 22.51 -5.64 -8.74
C LYS A 58 23.37 -6.71 -8.07
N ASP A 59 23.56 -6.64 -6.76
CA ASP A 59 24.32 -7.64 -6.00
C ASP A 59 23.58 -8.98 -5.88
N HIS A 60 22.27 -8.99 -6.12
CA HIS A 60 21.42 -10.18 -6.07
C HIS A 60 21.14 -10.82 -7.45
N VAL A 61 21.87 -10.44 -8.50
CA VAL A 61 21.72 -11.02 -9.85
C VAL A 61 21.95 -12.54 -9.86
N GLY A 62 22.83 -13.03 -8.97
CA GLY A 62 23.06 -14.48 -8.78
C GLY A 62 21.79 -15.21 -8.36
N ALA A 63 21.02 -14.64 -7.43
CA ALA A 63 19.73 -15.22 -7.01
C ALA A 63 18.73 -15.32 -8.17
N LYS A 64 18.62 -14.27 -9.00
CA LYS A 64 17.73 -14.30 -10.16
C LYS A 64 18.06 -15.48 -11.09
N ARG A 65 19.35 -15.71 -11.39
CA ARG A 65 19.80 -16.84 -12.22
C ARG A 65 19.49 -18.21 -11.62
N ILE A 66 19.46 -18.33 -10.28
CA ILE A 66 19.05 -19.57 -9.59
C ILE A 66 17.59 -19.86 -9.87
N PHE A 67 16.69 -18.88 -9.74
CA PHE A 67 15.26 -19.05 -10.05
C PHE A 67 15.01 -19.32 -11.54
N GLU A 68 15.81 -18.74 -12.45
CA GLU A 68 15.73 -19.00 -13.90
C GLU A 68 16.12 -20.46 -14.25
N ARG A 69 17.04 -21.08 -13.48
CA ARG A 69 17.51 -22.46 -13.72
C ARG A 69 16.65 -23.51 -13.05
N HIS A 70 16.05 -23.19 -11.90
CA HIS A 70 15.34 -24.15 -11.07
C HIS A 70 13.90 -23.70 -10.81
N SER A 71 12.97 -24.66 -10.92
CA SER A 71 11.59 -24.47 -10.45
C SER A 71 11.36 -25.22 -9.12
N ASP A 72 12.16 -26.27 -8.83
CA ASP A 72 12.10 -27.00 -7.56
C ASP A 72 12.70 -26.13 -6.44
N PRO A 73 11.97 -25.96 -5.31
CA PRO A 73 12.45 -25.12 -4.21
C PRO A 73 13.68 -25.69 -3.48
N ARG A 74 13.96 -27.00 -3.52
CA ARG A 74 15.10 -27.58 -2.83
C ARG A 74 16.44 -27.10 -3.38
N PRO A 75 16.77 -27.28 -4.68
CA PRO A 75 18.00 -26.71 -5.23
C PRO A 75 18.03 -25.18 -5.18
N ILE A 76 16.90 -24.51 -5.26
CA ILE A 76 16.83 -23.04 -5.05
C ILE A 76 17.33 -22.70 -3.65
N CYS A 77 16.80 -23.34 -2.60
CA CYS A 77 17.20 -23.09 -1.22
C CYS A 77 18.67 -23.44 -0.96
N ASP A 78 19.15 -24.55 -1.51
CA ASP A 78 20.53 -25.00 -1.35
C ASP A 78 21.51 -24.00 -1.96
N GLU A 79 21.31 -23.59 -3.21
CA GLU A 79 22.17 -22.62 -3.87
C GLU A 79 22.09 -21.22 -3.25
N LEU A 80 20.90 -20.76 -2.84
CA LEU A 80 20.73 -19.49 -2.13
C LEU A 80 21.42 -19.52 -0.77
N SER A 81 21.33 -20.63 -0.03
CA SER A 81 22.01 -20.77 1.27
C SER A 81 23.52 -20.59 1.14
N VAL A 82 24.11 -21.18 0.09
CA VAL A 82 25.56 -21.05 -0.19
C VAL A 82 25.89 -19.65 -0.67
N LEU A 83 25.09 -19.08 -1.59
CA LEU A 83 25.37 -17.77 -2.19
C LEU A 83 25.34 -16.63 -1.16
N PHE A 84 24.42 -16.71 -0.18
CA PHE A 84 24.24 -15.68 0.84
C PHE A 84 24.78 -16.06 2.22
N GLU A 85 25.47 -17.19 2.33
CA GLU A 85 26.02 -17.71 3.59
C GLU A 85 24.98 -17.73 4.73
N THR A 86 23.71 -18.00 4.38
CA THR A 86 22.58 -17.99 5.32
C THR A 86 21.80 -19.29 5.18
N PRO A 87 21.73 -20.13 6.23
CA PRO A 87 20.99 -21.39 6.15
C PRO A 87 19.49 -21.17 5.92
N ILE A 88 18.93 -21.86 4.92
CA ILE A 88 17.48 -21.88 4.69
C ILE A 88 16.94 -23.20 5.25
N ARG A 89 16.28 -23.12 6.42
CA ARG A 89 15.72 -24.28 7.13
C ARG A 89 14.23 -24.10 7.39
N ALA A 90 13.43 -25.12 7.08
CA ALA A 90 12.02 -25.13 7.38
C ALA A 90 11.75 -24.85 8.86
N GLY A 91 10.75 -24.02 9.16
CA GLY A 91 10.38 -23.60 10.50
C GLY A 91 11.29 -22.55 11.16
N GLN A 92 12.55 -22.40 10.72
CA GLN A 92 13.55 -21.54 11.34
C GLN A 92 13.88 -20.28 10.51
N THR A 93 13.71 -20.36 9.19
CA THR A 93 14.11 -19.31 8.26
C THR A 93 12.89 -18.63 7.65
N LEU A 94 12.92 -17.30 7.62
CA LEU A 94 12.07 -16.49 6.76
C LEU A 94 12.83 -16.15 5.47
N LEU A 95 12.35 -16.70 4.34
CA LEU A 95 12.82 -16.30 3.01
C LEU A 95 11.94 -15.17 2.48
N PHE A 96 12.54 -14.01 2.25
CA PHE A 96 11.88 -12.82 1.76
C PHE A 96 12.35 -12.48 0.33
N LEU A 97 11.40 -12.51 -0.61
CA LEU A 97 11.59 -12.20 -2.03
C LEU A 97 11.03 -10.81 -2.31
N ASP A 98 11.86 -9.78 -2.21
CA ASP A 98 11.46 -8.38 -2.42
C ASP A 98 11.59 -7.98 -3.87
N GLU A 99 10.70 -7.06 -4.33
CA GLU A 99 10.55 -6.61 -5.72
C GLU A 99 10.44 -7.80 -6.70
N ILE A 100 9.64 -8.82 -6.31
CA ILE A 100 9.51 -10.11 -7.00
C ILE A 100 9.04 -9.97 -8.44
N GLN A 101 8.34 -8.88 -8.82
CA GLN A 101 7.92 -8.61 -10.20
C GLN A 101 9.10 -8.53 -11.19
N SER A 102 10.31 -8.29 -10.68
CA SER A 102 11.54 -8.24 -11.49
C SER A 102 12.10 -9.64 -11.79
N CYS A 103 11.50 -10.71 -11.24
CA CYS A 103 11.85 -12.11 -11.50
C CYS A 103 10.58 -12.98 -11.66
N PRO A 104 10.02 -13.11 -12.89
CA PRO A 104 8.82 -13.90 -13.15
C PRO A 104 8.93 -15.38 -12.73
N ASP A 105 10.14 -15.95 -12.82
CA ASP A 105 10.41 -17.33 -12.43
C ASP A 105 10.27 -17.51 -10.90
N ALA A 106 10.68 -16.51 -10.11
CA ALA A 106 10.45 -16.52 -8.67
C ALA A 106 8.96 -16.47 -8.32
N ILE A 107 8.14 -15.68 -9.04
CA ILE A 107 6.68 -15.70 -8.86
C ILE A 107 6.12 -17.10 -9.17
N SER A 108 6.56 -17.71 -10.26
CA SER A 108 6.12 -19.04 -10.67
C SER A 108 6.51 -20.12 -9.68
N SER A 109 7.69 -19.99 -9.04
CA SER A 109 8.20 -20.95 -8.05
C SER A 109 7.41 -20.94 -6.73
N LEU A 110 6.67 -19.87 -6.38
CA LEU A 110 5.86 -19.80 -5.16
C LEU A 110 4.88 -20.98 -5.04
N ARG A 111 4.37 -21.47 -6.18
CA ARG A 111 3.52 -22.65 -6.21
C ARG A 111 4.25 -23.89 -5.67
N TYR A 112 5.48 -24.11 -6.11
CA TYR A 112 6.28 -25.26 -5.73
C TYR A 112 6.76 -25.18 -4.29
N PHE A 113 7.04 -23.98 -3.76
CA PHE A 113 7.28 -23.78 -2.33
C PHE A 113 6.10 -24.26 -1.49
N TYR A 114 4.87 -23.95 -1.88
CA TYR A 114 3.69 -24.46 -1.20
C TYR A 114 3.53 -25.98 -1.31
N GLU A 115 3.73 -26.54 -2.50
CA GLU A 115 3.48 -27.96 -2.77
C GLU A 115 4.55 -28.90 -2.20
N GLN A 116 5.80 -28.43 -2.06
CA GLN A 116 6.96 -29.27 -1.74
C GLN A 116 7.70 -28.88 -0.45
N MET A 117 7.56 -27.65 0.01
CA MET A 117 8.24 -27.10 1.20
C MET A 117 7.29 -26.19 2.00
N SER A 118 6.08 -26.67 2.31
CA SER A 118 5.05 -25.90 3.03
C SER A 118 5.47 -25.39 4.42
N ASP A 119 6.45 -26.05 5.02
CA ASP A 119 6.99 -25.69 6.34
C ASP A 119 7.98 -24.50 6.27
N LEU A 120 8.47 -24.14 5.09
CA LEU A 120 9.32 -22.98 4.92
C LEU A 120 8.47 -21.70 4.89
N HIS A 121 8.87 -20.70 5.64
CA HIS A 121 8.24 -19.39 5.61
C HIS A 121 8.74 -18.60 4.42
N VAL A 122 7.85 -18.38 3.43
CA VAL A 122 8.17 -17.61 2.23
C VAL A 122 7.25 -16.41 2.14
N VAL A 123 7.83 -15.20 2.12
CA VAL A 123 7.13 -13.95 1.87
C VAL A 123 7.67 -13.35 0.58
N ALA A 124 6.79 -12.92 -0.28
CA ALA A 124 7.12 -12.16 -1.47
C ALA A 124 6.43 -10.80 -1.44
N ALA A 125 7.11 -9.75 -1.90
CA ALA A 125 6.54 -8.41 -2.00
C ALA A 125 6.93 -7.74 -3.32
N GLY A 126 6.09 -6.82 -3.76
CA GLY A 126 6.38 -5.99 -4.92
C GLY A 126 5.40 -4.84 -5.06
N SER A 127 5.87 -3.75 -5.64
CA SER A 127 5.05 -2.54 -5.82
C SER A 127 4.29 -2.53 -7.15
N LEU A 128 4.83 -3.19 -8.17
CA LEU A 128 4.25 -3.30 -9.52
C LEU A 128 3.79 -4.73 -9.82
N LEU A 129 3.49 -5.48 -8.79
CA LEU A 129 3.21 -6.90 -8.85
C LEU A 129 1.99 -7.23 -9.72
N GLU A 130 0.93 -6.41 -9.68
CA GLU A 130 -0.27 -6.61 -10.50
C GLU A 130 0.04 -6.67 -11.99
N PHE A 131 1.06 -5.91 -12.45
CA PHE A 131 1.50 -5.92 -13.85
C PHE A 131 2.23 -7.21 -14.23
N ALA A 132 3.04 -7.73 -13.31
CA ALA A 132 3.75 -8.99 -13.54
C ALA A 132 2.77 -10.16 -13.53
N LEU A 133 1.81 -10.19 -12.59
CA LEU A 133 0.81 -11.25 -12.48
C LEU A 133 -0.08 -11.36 -13.73
N GLN A 134 -0.39 -10.25 -14.40
CA GLN A 134 -1.16 -10.28 -15.65
C GLN A 134 -0.41 -10.94 -16.81
N LYS A 135 0.93 -10.92 -16.79
CA LYS A 135 1.77 -11.52 -17.82
C LYS A 135 2.00 -13.02 -17.61
N ILE A 136 1.72 -13.54 -16.42
CA ILE A 136 1.93 -14.95 -16.05
C ILE A 136 0.61 -15.70 -16.23
N PRO A 137 0.48 -16.63 -17.22
CA PRO A 137 -0.80 -17.26 -17.56
C PRO A 137 -1.43 -18.07 -16.41
N SER A 138 -0.62 -18.56 -15.49
CA SER A 138 -1.07 -19.36 -14.35
C SER A 138 -0.14 -19.14 -13.16
N TYR A 139 -0.27 -17.98 -12.51
CA TYR A 139 0.43 -17.83 -11.23
C TYR A 139 -0.37 -18.54 -10.11
N ALA A 140 0.25 -19.43 -9.43
CA ALA A 140 -0.08 -20.10 -8.17
C ALA A 140 -1.50 -19.88 -7.57
N VAL A 141 -2.57 -19.81 -8.42
CA VAL A 141 -3.95 -19.57 -7.99
C VAL A 141 -4.35 -20.60 -6.93
N GLY A 142 -4.82 -20.13 -5.79
CA GLY A 142 -5.18 -20.98 -4.65
C GLY A 142 -3.99 -21.51 -3.82
N ARG A 143 -2.74 -21.27 -4.23
CA ARG A 143 -1.51 -21.74 -3.55
C ARG A 143 -0.69 -20.63 -2.90
N VAL A 144 -1.14 -19.39 -3.02
CA VAL A 144 -0.52 -18.20 -2.44
C VAL A 144 -1.59 -17.43 -1.68
N ARG A 145 -1.27 -16.92 -0.47
CA ARG A 145 -2.13 -15.99 0.29
C ARG A 145 -1.73 -14.56 -0.09
N SER A 146 -2.68 -13.74 -0.51
CA SER A 146 -2.44 -12.31 -0.77
C SER A 146 -2.81 -11.48 0.45
N MET A 147 -1.94 -10.52 0.77
CA MET A 147 -2.17 -9.49 1.78
C MET A 147 -1.95 -8.12 1.17
N TYR A 148 -2.81 -7.15 1.48
CA TYR A 148 -2.70 -5.80 0.95
C TYR A 148 -2.23 -4.85 2.06
N MET A 149 -1.19 -4.07 1.75
CA MET A 149 -0.72 -2.99 2.62
C MET A 149 -1.05 -1.63 2.00
N TYR A 150 -1.59 -0.76 2.85
CA TYR A 150 -2.00 0.60 2.53
C TYR A 150 -1.15 1.60 3.32
N PRO A 151 -1.21 2.91 3.04
CA PRO A 151 -0.74 3.93 3.96
C PRO A 151 -1.33 3.74 5.38
N PHE A 152 -0.76 4.38 6.39
CA PHE A 152 -1.28 4.30 7.76
C PHE A 152 -2.75 4.73 7.81
N SER A 153 -3.57 3.96 8.53
CA SER A 153 -4.91 4.39 8.93
C SER A 153 -4.83 5.40 10.09
N PHE A 154 -5.93 6.08 10.38
CA PHE A 154 -5.99 6.97 11.55
C PHE A 154 -5.73 6.23 12.87
N GLU A 155 -6.20 4.99 12.99
CA GLU A 155 -5.93 4.16 14.16
C GLU A 155 -4.44 3.82 14.30
N GLU A 156 -3.77 3.46 13.20
CA GLU A 156 -2.32 3.24 13.18
C GLU A 156 -1.54 4.53 13.48
N PHE A 157 -2.04 5.68 13.01
CA PHE A 157 -1.48 6.98 13.37
C PHE A 157 -1.60 7.26 14.87
N LEU A 158 -2.74 6.97 15.49
CA LEU A 158 -2.91 7.11 16.96
C LEU A 158 -1.92 6.23 17.71
N LEU A 159 -1.71 4.98 17.27
CA LEU A 159 -0.70 4.07 17.84
C LEU A 159 0.72 4.63 17.67
N ALA A 160 1.07 5.13 16.49
CA ALA A 160 2.37 5.73 16.21
C ALA A 160 2.64 6.95 17.11
N MET A 161 1.59 7.72 17.43
CA MET A 161 1.64 8.87 18.33
C MET A 161 1.57 8.49 19.82
N GLY A 162 1.55 7.19 20.17
CA GLY A 162 1.42 6.72 21.55
C GLY A 162 0.07 7.03 22.21
N ARG A 163 -0.99 7.19 21.40
CA ARG A 163 -2.34 7.55 21.88
C ARG A 163 -3.24 6.33 22.09
N ASN A 164 -2.72 5.29 22.73
CA ASN A 164 -3.42 4.00 22.93
C ASN A 164 -4.77 4.16 23.62
N MET A 165 -4.84 4.96 24.70
CA MET A 165 -6.09 5.18 25.45
C MET A 165 -7.17 5.87 24.59
N LEU A 166 -6.77 6.79 23.70
CA LEU A 166 -7.73 7.43 22.79
C LEU A 166 -8.23 6.43 21.73
N LEU A 167 -7.36 5.55 21.26
CA LEU A 167 -7.74 4.48 20.33
C LEU A 167 -8.71 3.49 20.99
N GLU A 168 -8.46 3.08 22.23
CA GLU A 168 -9.39 2.23 23.00
C GLU A 168 -10.77 2.88 23.10
N LYS A 169 -10.82 4.17 23.50
CA LYS A 169 -12.08 4.92 23.58
C LYS A 169 -12.77 5.07 22.23
N LEU A 170 -12.01 5.27 21.14
CA LEU A 170 -12.57 5.33 19.79
C LEU A 170 -13.23 3.99 19.40
N ASN A 171 -12.59 2.86 19.72
CA ASN A 171 -13.09 1.52 19.41
C ASN A 171 -14.30 1.10 20.28
N GLU A 172 -14.41 1.62 21.50
CA GLU A 172 -15.55 1.38 22.40
C GLU A 172 -16.79 2.21 22.02
N ALA A 173 -16.60 3.29 21.27
CA ALA A 173 -17.69 4.23 20.96
C ALA A 173 -18.76 3.59 20.06
N THR A 174 -20.02 3.78 20.44
CA THR A 174 -21.18 3.34 19.65
C THR A 174 -22.20 4.47 19.59
N PRO A 175 -23.23 4.40 18.69
CA PRO A 175 -24.31 5.38 18.69
C PRO A 175 -25.06 5.47 20.02
N GLN A 176 -25.09 4.39 20.82
CA GLN A 176 -25.74 4.31 22.12
C GLN A 176 -24.81 4.80 23.25
N GLN A 177 -23.50 4.72 23.06
CA GLN A 177 -22.48 5.18 23.99
C GLN A 177 -21.46 6.06 23.25
N PRO A 178 -21.83 7.30 22.90
CA PRO A 178 -20.95 8.22 22.19
C PRO A 178 -19.80 8.68 23.10
N LEU A 179 -18.74 9.17 22.50
CA LEU A 179 -17.61 9.79 23.19
C LEU A 179 -18.07 11.05 23.95
N SER A 180 -17.41 11.37 25.07
CA SER A 180 -17.56 12.70 25.68
C SER A 180 -17.05 13.79 24.73
N GLU A 181 -17.53 15.01 24.91
CA GLU A 181 -17.17 16.15 24.06
C GLU A 181 -15.65 16.41 24.06
N GLU A 182 -15.00 16.31 25.19
CA GLU A 182 -13.56 16.52 25.35
C GLU A 182 -12.76 15.48 24.55
N ILE A 183 -13.13 14.19 24.67
CA ILE A 183 -12.46 13.10 23.93
C ILE A 183 -12.72 13.24 22.43
N HIS A 184 -13.97 13.54 22.05
CA HIS A 184 -14.32 13.78 20.66
C HIS A 184 -13.51 14.94 20.06
N ASN A 185 -13.42 16.07 20.73
CA ASN A 185 -12.67 17.24 20.26
C ASN A 185 -11.17 16.92 20.14
N LYS A 186 -10.62 16.15 21.09
CA LYS A 186 -9.21 15.71 21.01
C LYS A 186 -8.94 14.78 19.84
N LEU A 187 -9.82 13.82 19.61
CA LEU A 187 -9.73 12.93 18.44
C LEU A 187 -9.91 13.70 17.13
N LYS A 188 -10.84 14.66 17.08
CA LYS A 188 -11.05 15.53 15.92
C LYS A 188 -9.79 16.34 15.59
N GLU A 189 -9.13 16.91 16.59
CA GLU A 189 -7.85 17.62 16.39
C GLU A 189 -6.78 16.72 15.78
N LEU A 190 -6.60 15.50 16.34
CA LEU A 190 -5.62 14.52 15.84
C LEU A 190 -5.98 14.03 14.44
N PHE A 191 -7.27 13.83 14.17
CA PHE A 191 -7.76 13.43 12.85
C PHE A 191 -7.47 14.52 11.80
N LEU A 192 -7.70 15.79 12.11
CA LEU A 192 -7.37 16.89 11.21
C LEU A 192 -5.87 16.95 10.91
N ARG A 193 -5.02 16.71 11.91
CA ARG A 193 -3.56 16.60 11.71
C ARG A 193 -3.20 15.44 10.80
N PHE A 194 -3.79 14.26 11.04
CA PHE A 194 -3.61 13.08 10.18
C PHE A 194 -4.04 13.36 8.75
N VAL A 195 -5.17 14.04 8.56
CA VAL A 195 -5.66 14.45 7.23
C VAL A 195 -4.63 15.31 6.51
N VAL A 196 -3.98 16.22 7.23
CA VAL A 196 -3.00 17.15 6.67
C VAL A 196 -1.69 16.47 6.30
N ILE A 197 -1.15 15.61 7.17
CA ILE A 197 0.14 14.94 6.92
C ILE A 197 0.00 13.65 6.09
N GLY A 198 -1.20 13.05 6.05
CA GLY A 198 -1.44 11.76 5.41
C GLY A 198 -0.95 10.57 6.23
N GLY A 199 -1.05 9.39 5.62
CA GLY A 199 -0.67 8.11 6.20
C GLY A 199 0.61 7.50 5.60
N MET A 200 1.39 8.22 4.80
CA MET A 200 2.63 7.66 4.27
C MET A 200 3.63 7.39 5.41
N PRO A 201 4.20 6.15 5.48
CA PRO A 201 5.00 5.71 6.63
C PRO A 201 6.15 6.64 7.02
N GLU A 202 6.85 7.18 6.05
CA GLU A 202 7.98 8.08 6.28
C GLU A 202 7.53 9.39 6.92
N VAL A 203 6.40 9.94 6.45
CA VAL A 203 5.80 11.17 6.98
C VAL A 203 5.30 10.95 8.40
N VAL A 204 4.55 9.86 8.64
CA VAL A 204 4.04 9.50 9.98
C VAL A 204 5.20 9.28 10.96
N SER A 205 6.26 8.58 10.52
CA SER A 205 7.45 8.34 11.35
C SER A 205 8.14 9.65 11.71
N LYS A 206 8.36 10.54 10.72
CA LYS A 206 8.96 11.85 10.98
C LYS A 206 8.15 12.67 11.97
N TYR A 207 6.83 12.71 11.79
CA TYR A 207 5.93 13.46 12.67
C TYR A 207 5.88 12.86 14.09
N ALA A 208 5.83 11.54 14.22
CA ALA A 208 5.82 10.85 15.51
C ALA A 208 7.10 11.05 16.32
N LEU A 209 8.24 11.28 15.64
CA LEU A 209 9.54 11.60 16.24
C LEU A 209 9.71 13.10 16.57
N GLY A 210 8.66 13.91 16.45
CA GLY A 210 8.70 15.33 16.77
C GLY A 210 9.12 16.23 15.61
N GLY A 211 9.10 15.73 14.37
CA GLY A 211 9.34 16.53 13.17
C GLY A 211 8.28 17.61 12.97
N SER A 212 8.68 18.73 12.37
CA SER A 212 7.79 19.83 12.04
C SER A 212 6.87 19.50 10.86
N LEU A 213 5.81 20.28 10.67
CA LEU A 213 4.95 20.18 9.48
C LEU A 213 5.72 20.47 8.18
N LEU A 214 6.71 21.36 8.25
CA LEU A 214 7.58 21.64 7.11
C LEU A 214 8.43 20.42 6.74
N ASP A 215 8.96 19.69 7.72
CA ASP A 215 9.66 18.42 7.47
C ASP A 215 8.73 17.39 6.78
N CYS A 216 7.48 17.29 7.27
CA CYS A 216 6.47 16.41 6.66
C CYS A 216 6.17 16.82 5.22
N GLN A 217 6.04 18.13 4.97
CA GLN A 217 5.79 18.66 3.63
C GLN A 217 6.94 18.34 2.68
N ASN A 218 8.20 18.53 3.09
CA ASN A 218 9.35 18.21 2.27
C ASN A 218 9.37 16.72 1.87
N ILE A 219 9.10 15.82 2.82
CA ILE A 219 8.99 14.37 2.54
C ILE A 219 7.86 14.10 1.55
N LEU A 220 6.69 14.72 1.74
CA LEU A 220 5.56 14.56 0.81
C LEU A 220 5.88 15.07 -0.60
N ASP A 221 6.66 16.14 -0.72
CA ASP A 221 7.10 16.65 -2.03
C ASP A 221 8.02 15.66 -2.73
N GLU A 222 8.99 15.07 -2.01
CA GLU A 222 9.88 14.02 -2.53
C GLU A 222 9.10 12.75 -2.94
N LEU A 223 8.12 12.34 -2.12
CA LEU A 223 7.24 11.20 -2.42
C LEU A 223 6.40 11.47 -3.68
N THR A 224 5.87 12.68 -3.82
CA THR A 224 5.05 13.10 -4.97
C THR A 224 5.88 13.10 -6.26
N GLU A 225 7.11 13.61 -6.21
CA GLU A 225 8.04 13.57 -7.34
C GLU A 225 8.39 12.12 -7.72
N THR A 226 8.65 11.27 -6.74
CA THR A 226 8.93 9.84 -6.97
C THR A 226 7.76 9.16 -7.66
N LEU A 227 6.52 9.44 -7.26
CA LEU A 227 5.32 8.88 -7.89
C LEU A 227 5.16 9.31 -9.35
N TYR A 228 5.46 10.56 -9.69
CA TYR A 228 5.46 11.03 -11.07
C TYR A 228 6.54 10.34 -11.91
N ASN A 229 7.75 10.22 -11.36
CA ASN A 229 8.85 9.54 -12.05
C ASN A 229 8.54 8.06 -12.32
N ASP A 230 7.74 7.42 -11.46
CA ASP A 230 7.28 6.05 -11.68
C ASP A 230 6.33 5.91 -12.88
N PHE A 231 5.63 6.96 -13.30
CA PHE A 231 4.80 6.89 -14.52
C PHE A 231 5.59 6.53 -15.77
N ALA A 232 6.87 6.87 -15.83
CA ALA A 232 7.75 6.46 -16.91
C ALA A 232 7.96 4.94 -16.99
N LYS A 233 7.75 4.19 -15.88
CA LYS A 233 7.85 2.72 -15.86
C LYS A 233 6.67 2.03 -16.57
N TYR A 234 5.57 2.75 -16.76
CA TYR A 234 4.37 2.24 -17.45
C TYR A 234 4.34 2.54 -18.94
N LYS A 235 5.39 3.19 -19.48
CA LYS A 235 5.45 3.68 -20.89
C LYS A 235 5.22 2.61 -21.94
N GLU A 236 5.50 1.34 -21.64
CA GLU A 236 5.24 0.23 -22.55
C GLU A 236 3.74 0.00 -22.83
N ARG A 237 2.86 0.45 -21.92
CA ARG A 237 1.41 0.28 -22.03
C ARG A 237 0.69 1.58 -22.34
N VAL A 238 1.05 2.66 -21.64
CA VAL A 238 0.39 3.97 -21.74
C VAL A 238 1.47 5.07 -21.70
N PRO A 239 1.42 6.08 -22.57
CA PRO A 239 2.32 7.24 -22.50
C PRO A 239 2.24 7.91 -21.10
N ALA A 240 3.41 8.26 -20.54
CA ALA A 240 3.48 8.88 -19.22
C ALA A 240 2.66 10.18 -19.13
N THR A 241 2.69 11.00 -20.17
CA THR A 241 1.89 12.24 -20.28
C THR A 241 0.39 11.99 -20.12
N ARG A 242 -0.13 10.91 -20.72
CA ARG A 242 -1.53 10.53 -20.59
C ARG A 242 -1.86 10.10 -19.16
N LEU A 243 -0.97 9.37 -18.49
CA LEU A 243 -1.15 9.00 -17.08
C LEU A 243 -1.20 10.25 -16.20
N GLU A 244 -0.34 11.23 -16.45
CA GLU A 244 -0.31 12.51 -15.73
C GLU A 244 -1.62 13.30 -15.94
N GLU A 245 -2.10 13.41 -17.18
CA GLU A 245 -3.37 14.07 -17.51
C GLU A 245 -4.56 13.41 -16.81
N VAL A 246 -4.64 12.07 -16.87
CA VAL A 246 -5.71 11.30 -16.23
C VAL A 246 -5.62 11.39 -14.71
N PHE A 247 -4.41 11.28 -14.15
CA PHE A 247 -4.20 11.40 -12.71
C PHE A 247 -4.58 12.79 -12.18
N SER A 248 -4.18 13.84 -12.89
CA SER A 248 -4.58 15.22 -12.59
C SER A 248 -6.10 15.41 -12.62
N ALA A 249 -6.77 14.79 -13.59
CA ALA A 249 -8.23 14.83 -13.67
C ALA A 249 -8.91 14.05 -12.53
N ILE A 250 -8.31 12.96 -12.04
CA ILE A 250 -8.79 12.23 -10.87
C ILE A 250 -8.67 13.11 -9.62
N ILE A 251 -7.54 13.77 -9.43
CA ILE A 251 -7.32 14.70 -8.32
C ILE A 251 -8.38 15.81 -8.32
N ALA A 252 -8.62 16.43 -9.48
CA ALA A 252 -9.61 17.50 -9.61
C ALA A 252 -11.06 17.05 -9.36
N GLN A 253 -11.38 15.76 -9.60
CA GLN A 253 -12.70 15.18 -9.44
C GLN A 253 -12.82 14.32 -8.16
N THR A 254 -11.81 14.28 -7.31
CA THR A 254 -11.83 13.49 -6.07
C THR A 254 -13.07 13.81 -5.24
N GLY A 255 -13.76 12.76 -4.74
CA GLY A 255 -15.00 12.89 -3.97
C GLY A 255 -16.28 13.11 -4.79
N GLN A 256 -16.14 13.35 -6.09
CA GLN A 256 -17.27 13.47 -7.03
C GLN A 256 -17.37 12.22 -7.91
N LYS A 257 -18.50 12.07 -8.63
CA LYS A 257 -18.59 11.09 -9.70
C LYS A 257 -17.51 11.39 -10.74
N PHE A 258 -16.66 10.41 -11.03
CA PHE A 258 -15.66 10.57 -12.08
C PHE A 258 -16.31 10.62 -13.46
N THR A 259 -16.01 11.66 -14.21
CA THR A 259 -16.57 11.92 -15.54
C THR A 259 -15.45 11.93 -16.58
N TYR A 260 -15.41 10.93 -17.43
CA TYR A 260 -14.37 10.74 -18.45
C TYR A 260 -14.26 11.92 -19.43
N SER A 261 -15.37 12.55 -19.79
CA SER A 261 -15.40 13.71 -20.68
C SER A 261 -14.79 15.00 -20.09
N LYS A 262 -14.51 15.01 -18.77
CA LYS A 262 -13.84 16.14 -18.09
C LYS A 262 -12.33 15.97 -18.03
N VAL A 263 -11.79 14.89 -18.57
CA VAL A 263 -10.34 14.71 -18.65
C VAL A 263 -9.81 15.55 -19.80
N ALA A 264 -8.96 16.52 -19.50
CA ALA A 264 -8.32 17.38 -20.50
C ALA A 264 -7.18 16.61 -21.19
N THR A 265 -7.52 15.85 -22.23
CA THR A 265 -6.59 15.01 -23.00
C THR A 265 -7.09 14.84 -24.43
N SER A 266 -6.16 14.53 -25.35
CA SER A 266 -6.48 14.10 -26.72
C SER A 266 -6.89 12.62 -26.79
N ALA A 267 -6.78 11.87 -25.68
CA ALA A 267 -7.10 10.45 -25.63
C ALA A 267 -8.61 10.20 -25.70
N ASN A 268 -8.99 9.10 -26.34
CA ASN A 268 -10.38 8.66 -26.35
C ASN A 268 -10.78 7.99 -25.01
N GLN A 269 -12.08 7.76 -24.81
CA GLN A 269 -12.60 7.20 -23.56
C GLN A 269 -12.02 5.82 -23.21
N VAL A 270 -11.70 4.99 -24.18
CA VAL A 270 -11.10 3.66 -23.95
C VAL A 270 -9.70 3.82 -23.37
N GLN A 271 -8.91 4.70 -23.94
CA GLN A 271 -7.55 5.00 -23.50
C GLN A 271 -7.51 5.65 -22.11
N ILE A 272 -8.51 6.49 -21.78
CA ILE A 272 -8.64 7.06 -20.42
C ILE A 272 -8.98 5.95 -19.42
N LYS A 273 -9.89 5.03 -19.75
CA LYS A 273 -10.21 3.87 -18.90
C LYS A 273 -8.98 3.00 -18.64
N GLU A 274 -8.20 2.71 -19.69
CA GLU A 274 -6.96 1.96 -19.57
C GLU A 274 -5.99 2.64 -18.58
N SER A 275 -5.83 3.95 -18.69
CA SER A 275 -5.00 4.74 -17.77
C SER A 275 -5.51 4.68 -16.33
N VAL A 276 -6.82 4.77 -16.11
CA VAL A 276 -7.44 4.64 -14.78
C VAL A 276 -7.17 3.25 -14.20
N GLU A 277 -7.34 2.18 -14.98
CA GLU A 277 -7.07 0.82 -14.49
C GLU A 277 -5.59 0.61 -14.18
N LEU A 278 -4.70 1.18 -14.97
CA LEU A 278 -3.26 1.19 -14.69
C LEU A 278 -2.93 1.86 -13.34
N LEU A 279 -3.50 3.04 -13.07
CA LEU A 279 -3.33 3.75 -11.81
C LEU A 279 -3.90 2.98 -10.60
N LYS A 280 -5.02 2.27 -10.80
CA LYS A 280 -5.58 1.36 -9.78
C LYS A 280 -4.64 0.18 -9.51
N MET A 281 -4.12 -0.45 -10.55
CA MET A 281 -3.16 -1.56 -10.42
C MET A 281 -1.87 -1.15 -9.73
N ALA A 282 -1.43 0.09 -9.95
CA ALA A 282 -0.29 0.66 -9.24
C ALA A 282 -0.59 0.97 -7.75
N GLY A 283 -1.86 0.84 -7.32
CA GLY A 283 -2.29 1.18 -5.97
C GLY A 283 -2.35 2.69 -5.70
N LEU A 284 -2.28 3.52 -6.74
CA LEU A 284 -2.30 4.98 -6.61
C LEU A 284 -3.71 5.55 -6.57
N VAL A 285 -4.67 4.80 -7.10
CA VAL A 285 -6.08 5.20 -7.21
C VAL A 285 -6.99 4.09 -6.73
N TYR A 286 -7.96 4.44 -5.93
CA TYR A 286 -9.02 3.57 -5.46
C TYR A 286 -10.36 4.00 -6.05
N SER A 287 -11.29 3.06 -6.21
CA SER A 287 -12.62 3.34 -6.72
C SER A 287 -13.70 2.90 -5.74
N ALA A 288 -14.62 3.81 -5.41
CA ALA A 288 -15.88 3.50 -4.76
C ALA A 288 -16.98 3.46 -5.82
N THR A 289 -17.62 2.29 -5.99
CA THR A 289 -18.68 2.09 -6.95
C THR A 289 -20.03 2.24 -6.25
N HIS A 290 -20.95 2.95 -6.89
CA HIS A 290 -22.31 3.15 -6.38
C HIS A 290 -23.08 1.82 -6.38
N SER A 291 -23.81 1.56 -5.28
CA SER A 291 -24.83 0.52 -5.19
C SER A 291 -26.15 1.17 -4.76
N SER A 292 -27.28 0.70 -5.30
CA SER A 292 -28.61 1.15 -4.87
C SER A 292 -28.97 0.65 -3.46
N ALA A 293 -28.30 -0.41 -3.01
CA ALA A 293 -28.37 -0.97 -1.65
C ALA A 293 -29.80 -1.26 -1.16
N ASN A 294 -30.71 -1.69 -2.08
CA ASN A 294 -32.09 -2.04 -1.73
C ASN A 294 -32.21 -3.40 -1.02
N GLY A 295 -31.09 -4.16 -0.91
CA GLY A 295 -31.03 -5.46 -0.26
C GLY A 295 -29.68 -6.14 -0.41
N LEU A 296 -29.57 -7.40 0.02
CA LEU A 296 -28.39 -8.24 -0.13
C LEU A 296 -28.56 -9.20 -1.33
N PRO A 297 -27.47 -9.47 -2.08
CA PRO A 297 -26.10 -8.95 -1.96
C PRO A 297 -25.94 -7.56 -2.59
N LEU A 298 -25.23 -6.68 -1.91
CA LEU A 298 -24.98 -5.29 -2.38
C LEU A 298 -24.31 -5.23 -3.76
N ALA A 299 -23.50 -6.23 -4.09
CA ALA A 299 -22.79 -6.31 -5.37
C ALA A 299 -23.73 -6.47 -6.58
N ALA A 300 -24.90 -7.06 -6.39
CA ALA A 300 -25.89 -7.26 -7.48
C ALA A 300 -26.47 -5.94 -8.00
N GLU A 301 -26.46 -4.89 -7.18
CA GLU A 301 -27.06 -3.58 -7.50
C GLU A 301 -25.99 -2.52 -7.78
N THR A 302 -24.76 -2.91 -8.04
CA THR A 302 -23.68 -1.95 -8.34
C THR A 302 -23.82 -1.36 -9.74
N ASN A 303 -23.55 -0.06 -9.85
CA ASN A 303 -23.50 0.63 -11.13
C ASN A 303 -22.05 1.00 -11.49
N PRO A 304 -21.37 0.21 -12.34
CA PRO A 304 -19.96 0.45 -12.71
C PRO A 304 -19.73 1.77 -13.45
N ARG A 305 -20.80 2.39 -13.98
CA ARG A 305 -20.71 3.71 -14.63
C ARG A 305 -20.75 4.87 -13.62
N TYR A 306 -21.04 4.57 -12.35
CA TYR A 306 -21.08 5.56 -11.29
C TYR A 306 -19.99 5.23 -10.27
N GLN A 307 -18.81 5.79 -10.48
CA GLN A 307 -17.65 5.59 -9.62
C GLN A 307 -17.14 6.93 -9.10
N LYS A 308 -16.69 6.93 -7.85
CA LYS A 308 -15.82 7.96 -7.31
C LYS A 308 -14.39 7.42 -7.32
N LEU A 309 -13.46 8.20 -7.83
CA LEU A 309 -12.04 7.87 -7.81
C LEU A 309 -11.35 8.71 -6.75
N MET A 310 -10.47 8.09 -5.98
CA MET A 310 -9.74 8.69 -4.88
C MET A 310 -8.29 8.26 -4.97
N ILE A 311 -7.36 9.13 -4.59
CA ILE A 311 -5.94 8.77 -4.55
C ILE A 311 -5.59 8.11 -3.22
N LEU A 312 -4.44 7.44 -3.18
CA LEU A 312 -4.03 6.54 -2.10
C LEU A 312 -3.83 7.21 -0.74
N ASP A 313 -3.53 8.50 -0.72
CA ASP A 313 -3.14 9.22 0.51
C ASP A 313 -3.53 10.69 0.48
N THR A 314 -3.92 11.23 1.63
CA THR A 314 -4.42 12.59 1.75
C THR A 314 -3.32 13.64 1.80
N GLY A 315 -2.18 13.32 2.38
CA GLY A 315 -1.01 14.19 2.37
C GLY A 315 -0.49 14.37 0.94
N ILE A 316 -0.35 13.27 0.20
CA ILE A 316 -0.01 13.28 -1.22
C ILE A 316 -1.05 14.07 -2.04
N TYR A 317 -2.35 13.86 -1.78
CA TYR A 317 -3.43 14.59 -2.44
C TYR A 317 -3.28 16.11 -2.29
N GLN A 318 -2.96 16.57 -1.09
CA GLN A 318 -2.78 18.00 -0.81
C GLN A 318 -1.59 18.58 -1.55
N ARG A 319 -0.48 17.83 -1.69
CA ARG A 319 0.70 18.29 -2.45
C ARG A 319 0.39 18.45 -3.93
N PHE A 320 -0.38 17.55 -4.51
CA PHE A 320 -0.87 17.69 -5.89
C PHE A 320 -1.75 18.93 -6.06
N LEU A 321 -2.51 19.32 -5.04
CA LEU A 321 -3.28 20.57 -5.02
C LEU A 321 -2.41 21.81 -4.69
N ARG A 322 -1.11 21.64 -4.41
CA ARG A 322 -0.18 22.68 -4.02
C ARG A 322 -0.63 23.48 -2.77
N LEU A 323 -1.27 22.78 -1.81
CA LEU A 323 -1.70 23.40 -0.56
C LEU A 323 -0.51 23.53 0.38
N ASP A 324 -0.38 24.68 1.06
CA ASP A 324 0.60 24.90 2.11
C ASP A 324 0.06 24.32 3.43
N LEU A 325 0.71 23.24 3.92
CA LEU A 325 0.29 22.54 5.12
C LEU A 325 0.42 23.39 6.39
N THR A 326 1.40 24.28 6.44
CA THR A 326 1.63 25.15 7.61
C THR A 326 0.48 26.11 7.79
N ASN A 327 0.04 26.75 6.70
CA ASN A 327 -1.10 27.67 6.73
C ASN A 327 -2.43 26.94 6.96
N LEU A 328 -2.55 25.68 6.55
CA LEU A 328 -3.75 24.88 6.76
C LEU A 328 -4.07 24.62 8.23
N LEU A 329 -3.06 24.44 9.08
CA LEU A 329 -3.25 24.17 10.52
C LEU A 329 -3.27 25.44 11.37
N LEU A 330 -2.66 26.53 10.90
CA LEU A 330 -2.66 27.81 11.63
C LEU A 330 -3.95 28.60 11.40
N ASP A 331 -4.65 28.36 10.30
CA ASP A 331 -5.90 29.01 9.97
C ASP A 331 -7.07 28.20 10.57
N GLU A 332 -7.91 28.83 11.42
CA GLU A 332 -9.20 28.28 11.86
C GLU A 332 -10.13 27.90 10.69
N LYS A 333 -9.71 28.17 9.47
CA LYS A 333 -10.37 27.86 8.19
C LYS A 333 -10.28 26.39 7.75
N ILE A 334 -9.66 25.48 8.49
CA ILE A 334 -9.74 24.02 8.19
C ILE A 334 -11.21 23.60 8.05
N GLU A 335 -12.13 24.20 8.82
CA GLU A 335 -13.57 23.97 8.64
C GLU A 335 -14.10 24.45 7.29
N GLN A 336 -13.50 25.45 6.65
CA GLN A 336 -13.89 25.91 5.32
C GLN A 336 -13.37 25.01 4.20
N ILE A 337 -12.22 24.34 4.40
CA ILE A 337 -11.72 23.31 3.49
C ILE A 337 -12.63 22.08 3.53
N ASN A 338 -13.14 21.73 4.71
CA ASN A 338 -14.15 20.66 4.88
C ASN A 338 -15.48 20.94 4.16
N ARG A 339 -15.83 22.18 3.88
CA ARG A 339 -17.06 22.53 3.10
C ARG A 339 -16.97 22.18 1.63
N ARG A 340 -15.79 21.98 1.06
CA ARG A 340 -15.64 21.37 -0.25
C ARG A 340 -15.73 19.85 -0.05
N LYS A 341 -16.90 19.27 -0.33
CA LYS A 341 -17.31 17.84 -0.18
C LYS A 341 -16.28 16.79 -0.65
N SER A 342 -15.20 17.19 -1.31
CA SER A 342 -14.16 16.33 -1.87
C SER A 342 -13.17 15.77 -0.85
N TYR A 343 -12.85 16.50 0.24
CA TYR A 343 -11.85 16.07 1.21
C TYR A 343 -12.28 14.82 2.01
N LEU A 344 -13.53 14.79 2.47
CA LEU A 344 -14.03 13.71 3.34
C LEU A 344 -14.15 12.35 2.63
N CYS A 345 -14.28 12.34 1.31
CA CYS A 345 -14.41 11.08 0.56
C CYS A 345 -13.10 10.29 0.44
N THR A 346 -11.94 10.94 0.62
CA THR A 346 -10.62 10.26 0.59
C THR A 346 -10.35 9.49 1.90
N PHE A 347 -11.13 9.76 2.96
CA PHE A 347 -10.95 9.16 4.30
C PHE A 347 -11.80 7.92 4.56
N ALA A 348 -12.75 7.59 3.70
CA ALA A 348 -13.71 6.52 3.92
C ALA A 348 -13.25 5.17 3.35
N LEU A 349 -11.96 5.00 3.04
CA LEU A 349 -11.42 3.70 2.66
C LEU A 349 -10.82 2.98 3.87
N PRO A 350 -11.07 1.67 3.98
CA PRO A 350 -10.66 0.84 5.13
C PRO A 350 -9.16 0.75 5.30
#